data_4a134a908aa36b33e0156a5bbce47cf3
#
_entry.id   4a134a908aa36b33e0156a5bbce47cf3
#
_cell.length_a   1.000
_cell.length_b   1.000
_cell.length_c   1.000
_cell.angle_alpha   90.00
_cell.angle_beta   90.00
_cell.angle_gamma   90.00
#
_symmetry.space_group_name_H-M   'P 1'
#
loop_
_entity.id
_entity.type
_entity.pdbx_description
1 polymer ?
#
loop_
_entity_poly.entity_id
_entity_poly.type
_entity_poly.pdbx_seq_one_letter_code
_entity_poly.pdbx_strand_id
1 'polypeptide(L)'
;KRSDYKRGDMIAFYYNNKILLKRVIGLPGDWIEIREDGTVFVNGEELVEPYIDEKAYGECDIEFPYQVPESRVFVMGDHRSTSVDSRTAMVGCIADEFIIGRLIFRVWPWEKISAL
;
A
#
# COMPACT_ATOMS: atom_id res chain seq x y z
N LYS A 1 3.42 -15.16 0.42
CA LYS A 1 4.52 -15.03 1.34
C LYS A 1 5.22 -13.72 1.16
N ARG A 2 5.76 -13.17 2.23
CA ARG A 2 6.38 -11.86 2.15
C ARG A 2 7.60 -11.81 1.26
N SER A 3 8.29 -12.93 1.11
CA SER A 3 9.45 -12.97 0.22
C SER A 3 9.07 -12.87 -1.24
N ASP A 4 7.78 -12.96 -1.51
CA ASP A 4 7.28 -12.99 -2.88
C ASP A 4 6.75 -11.63 -3.34
N TYR A 5 6.90 -10.58 -2.55
CA TYR A 5 6.40 -9.26 -2.93
C TYR A 5 7.40 -8.18 -2.58
N LYS A 6 7.19 -7.00 -3.18
CA LYS A 6 8.08 -5.85 -2.98
C LYS A 6 7.26 -4.57 -3.08
N ARG A 7 7.90 -3.44 -2.79
CA ARG A 7 7.23 -2.14 -2.90
C ARG A 7 6.62 -2.00 -4.28
N GLY A 8 5.40 -1.50 -4.30
CA GLY A 8 4.66 -1.31 -5.53
C GLY A 8 3.77 -2.47 -5.91
N ASP A 9 3.98 -3.63 -5.32
CA ASP A 9 3.12 -4.78 -5.61
C ASP A 9 1.77 -4.62 -4.95
N MET A 10 0.73 -5.09 -5.63
CA MET A 10 -0.60 -5.17 -5.06
C MET A 10 -0.71 -6.48 -4.31
N ILE A 11 -1.19 -6.45 -3.07
CA ILE A 11 -1.35 -7.68 -2.28
C ILE A 11 -2.78 -7.84 -1.83
N ALA A 12 -3.17 -9.11 -1.63
CA ALA A 12 -4.44 -9.47 -1.03
C ALA A 12 -4.16 -9.92 0.39
N PHE A 13 -4.98 -9.46 1.33
CA PHE A 13 -4.80 -9.85 2.73
C PHE A 13 -6.13 -9.87 3.45
N TYR A 14 -6.16 -10.61 4.56
CA TYR A 14 -7.36 -10.70 5.39
C TYR A 14 -7.45 -9.51 6.33
N TYR A 15 -8.63 -8.94 6.42
CA TYR A 15 -8.91 -7.86 7.36
C TYR A 15 -10.38 -7.92 7.77
N ASN A 16 -10.65 -8.20 9.04
CA ASN A 16 -12.02 -8.23 9.58
C ASN A 16 -13.00 -9.00 8.71
N ASN A 17 -12.71 -10.27 8.48
CA ASN A 17 -13.57 -11.16 7.70
C ASN A 17 -13.72 -10.77 6.24
N LYS A 18 -12.83 -9.91 5.75
CA LYS A 18 -12.83 -9.50 4.34
C LYS A 18 -11.46 -9.77 3.75
N ILE A 19 -11.41 -9.79 2.45
CA ILE A 19 -10.15 -9.79 1.73
C ILE A 19 -10.03 -8.44 1.07
N LEU A 20 -8.96 -7.73 1.38
CA LEU A 20 -8.69 -6.41 0.82
C LEU A 20 -7.52 -6.50 -0.14
N LEU A 21 -7.53 -5.61 -1.11
CA LEU A 21 -6.44 -5.45 -2.08
C LEU A 21 -5.88 -4.05 -1.92
N LYS A 22 -4.62 -3.97 -1.58
CA LYS A 22 -3.94 -2.67 -1.43
C LYS A 22 -2.52 -2.81 -1.94
N ARG A 23 -1.88 -1.69 -2.16
CA ARG A 23 -0.52 -1.67 -2.71
C ARG A 23 0.49 -1.54 -1.59
N VAL A 24 1.56 -2.33 -1.68
CA VAL A 24 2.66 -2.25 -0.71
C VAL A 24 3.44 -0.97 -0.96
N ILE A 25 3.51 -0.14 0.06
CA ILE A 25 4.25 1.12 0.02
C ILE A 25 5.52 1.02 0.83
N GLY A 26 5.46 0.37 1.97
CA GLY A 26 6.62 0.22 2.85
C GLY A 26 6.83 -1.20 3.30
N LEU A 27 8.08 -1.61 3.34
CA LEU A 27 8.52 -2.92 3.83
C LEU A 27 9.00 -2.79 5.26
N PRO A 28 9.17 -3.89 6.00
CA PRO A 28 9.62 -3.81 7.39
C PRO A 28 10.87 -2.94 7.51
N GLY A 29 10.85 -2.02 8.46
CA GLY A 29 11.97 -1.12 8.71
C GLY A 29 11.96 0.16 7.90
N ASP A 30 11.16 0.24 6.86
CA ASP A 30 11.11 1.46 6.06
C ASP A 30 10.52 2.61 6.86
N TRP A 31 11.05 3.80 6.60
CA TRP A 31 10.53 5.03 7.17
C TRP A 31 9.59 5.69 6.15
N ILE A 32 8.37 5.93 6.58
CA ILE A 32 7.32 6.49 5.72
C ILE A 32 7.05 7.92 6.16
N GLU A 33 6.88 8.80 5.18
CA GLU A 33 6.43 10.16 5.42
C GLU A 33 5.47 10.53 4.30
N ILE A 34 4.34 11.13 4.66
CA ILE A 34 3.35 11.56 3.67
C ILE A 34 3.10 13.03 3.90
N ARG A 35 3.27 13.82 2.86
CA ARG A 35 3.05 15.26 2.92
C ARG A 35 1.59 15.59 2.77
N GLU A 36 1.24 16.81 3.12
CA GLU A 36 -0.16 17.22 3.10
C GLU A 36 -0.79 17.11 1.72
N ASP A 37 0.01 17.25 0.66
CA ASP A 37 -0.50 17.09 -0.70
C ASP A 37 -0.59 15.64 -1.13
N GLY A 38 -0.22 14.70 -0.26
CA GLY A 38 -0.29 13.28 -0.56
C GLY A 38 0.99 12.69 -1.11
N THR A 39 2.05 13.47 -1.27
CA THR A 39 3.32 12.93 -1.76
C THR A 39 3.91 12.01 -0.70
N VAL A 40 4.29 10.81 -1.13
CA VAL A 40 4.82 9.78 -0.24
C VAL A 40 6.34 9.73 -0.36
N PHE A 41 7.01 9.68 0.78
CA PHE A 41 8.45 9.48 0.83
C PHE A 41 8.74 8.19 1.58
N VAL A 42 9.65 7.41 1.05
CA VAL A 42 10.11 6.19 1.70
C VAL A 42 11.61 6.30 1.89
N ASN A 43 12.05 6.22 3.13
CA ASN A 43 13.47 6.35 3.48
C ASN A 43 14.07 7.65 2.94
N GLY A 44 13.27 8.72 2.95
CA GLY A 44 13.74 10.03 2.53
C GLY A 44 13.68 10.32 1.05
N GLU A 45 13.23 9.35 0.25
CA GLU A 45 13.15 9.53 -1.20
C GLU A 45 11.70 9.55 -1.65
N GLU A 46 11.38 10.48 -2.52
CA GLU A 46 10.03 10.57 -3.04
C GLU A 46 9.69 9.33 -3.85
N LEU A 47 8.55 8.74 -3.54
CA LEU A 47 8.09 7.55 -4.25
C LEU A 47 7.44 7.98 -5.56
N VAL A 48 7.86 7.37 -6.66
CA VAL A 48 7.24 7.59 -7.96
C VAL A 48 6.04 6.67 -8.05
N GLU A 49 4.86 7.26 -8.25
CA GLU A 49 3.62 6.51 -8.16
C GLU A 49 2.77 6.64 -9.41
N PRO A 50 3.18 5.97 -10.51
CA PRO A 50 2.42 6.09 -11.78
C PRO A 50 1.07 5.40 -11.75
N TYR A 51 0.81 4.59 -10.74
CA TYR A 51 -0.44 3.83 -10.62
C TYR A 51 -1.58 4.62 -10.01
N ILE A 52 -1.34 5.83 -9.52
CA ILE A 52 -2.44 6.64 -8.97
C ILE A 52 -2.77 7.78 -9.92
N ASP A 53 -4.05 8.16 -9.92
CA ASP A 53 -4.50 9.29 -10.74
C ASP A 53 -4.27 10.61 -10.03
N GLU A 54 -4.51 10.63 -8.73
CA GLU A 54 -4.38 11.85 -7.93
C GLU A 54 -3.73 11.53 -6.61
N LYS A 55 -2.86 12.43 -6.18
CA LYS A 55 -2.33 12.37 -4.83
C LYS A 55 -3.38 12.90 -3.88
N ALA A 56 -3.44 12.36 -2.68
CA ALA A 56 -4.27 12.87 -1.61
C ALA A 56 -3.74 12.37 -0.28
N TYR A 57 -3.80 13.23 0.72
CA TYR A 57 -3.44 12.84 2.08
C TYR A 57 -4.45 11.82 2.59
N GLY A 58 -5.73 12.03 2.27
CA GLY A 58 -6.78 11.10 2.61
C GLY A 58 -7.01 11.01 4.11
N GLU A 59 -7.59 9.87 4.52
CA GLU A 59 -7.77 9.62 5.94
C GLU A 59 -6.44 9.15 6.52
N CYS A 60 -5.90 9.98 7.40
CA CYS A 60 -4.57 9.72 7.93
C CYS A 60 -4.51 10.28 9.34
N ASP A 61 -4.29 9.42 10.31
CA ASP A 61 -4.20 9.85 11.71
C ASP A 61 -2.96 9.31 12.41
N ILE A 62 -1.98 8.84 11.64
CA ILE A 62 -0.71 8.42 12.21
C ILE A 62 0.29 9.58 12.14
N GLU A 63 1.32 9.49 12.96
CA GLU A 63 2.36 10.52 12.99
C GLU A 63 3.54 10.12 12.13
N PHE A 64 4.16 11.12 11.53
CA PHE A 64 5.32 10.91 10.68
C PHE A 64 6.54 11.57 11.30
N PRO A 65 7.75 11.06 11.07
CA PRO A 65 8.03 9.88 10.26
C PRO A 65 7.58 8.60 10.98
N TYR A 66 7.10 7.66 10.22
CA TYR A 66 6.54 6.42 10.75
C TYR A 66 7.38 5.24 10.26
N GLN A 67 7.87 4.43 11.17
CA GLN A 67 8.67 3.27 10.77
C GLN A 67 7.80 2.01 10.74
N VAL A 68 7.88 1.30 9.62
CA VAL A 68 7.11 0.07 9.45
C VAL A 68 7.67 -1.00 10.39
N PRO A 69 6.83 -1.59 11.24
CA PRO A 69 7.31 -2.62 12.18
C PRO A 69 7.83 -3.86 11.46
N GLU A 70 8.63 -4.64 12.18
CA GLU A 70 9.10 -5.92 11.67
C GLU A 70 7.93 -6.84 11.38
N SER A 71 8.07 -7.63 10.34
CA SER A 71 7.07 -8.62 9.93
C SER A 71 5.73 -8.01 9.52
N ARG A 72 5.75 -6.74 9.14
CA ARG A 72 4.54 -6.05 8.67
C ARG A 72 4.87 -5.23 7.44
N VAL A 73 3.83 -4.83 6.73
CA VAL A 73 3.97 -3.95 5.57
C VAL A 73 2.99 -2.80 5.69
N PHE A 74 3.38 -1.67 5.15
CA PHE A 74 2.54 -0.48 5.08
C PHE A 74 1.87 -0.49 3.71
N VAL A 75 0.56 -0.43 3.69
CA VAL A 75 -0.20 -0.52 2.43
C VAL A 75 -1.06 0.72 2.24
N MET A 76 -1.28 1.08 0.99
CA MET A 76 -2.17 2.18 0.65
C MET A 76 -3.01 1.78 -0.57
N GLY A 77 -4.25 2.23 -0.58
CA GLY A 77 -5.09 2.05 -1.75
C GLY A 77 -4.70 3.06 -2.82
N ASP A 78 -4.94 2.71 -4.07
CA ASP A 78 -4.59 3.59 -5.17
C ASP A 78 -5.50 4.81 -5.25
N HIS A 79 -6.76 4.67 -4.86
CA HIS A 79 -7.67 5.81 -4.81
C HIS A 79 -7.45 6.54 -3.48
N ARG A 80 -6.42 7.36 -3.47
CA ARG A 80 -5.87 7.93 -2.24
C ARG A 80 -6.86 8.73 -1.41
N SER A 81 -7.77 9.42 -2.05
CA SER A 81 -8.69 10.31 -1.33
C SER A 81 -9.72 9.53 -0.50
N THR A 82 -10.04 8.30 -0.88
CA THR A 82 -11.09 7.55 -0.20
C THR A 82 -10.63 6.26 0.46
N SER A 83 -9.46 5.77 0.12
CA SER A 83 -8.98 4.51 0.68
C SER A 83 -8.76 4.62 2.19
N VAL A 84 -9.20 3.60 2.91
CA VAL A 84 -8.88 3.44 4.33
C VAL A 84 -7.82 2.35 4.41
N ASP A 85 -6.65 2.69 4.91
CA ASP A 85 -5.50 1.80 4.82
C ASP A 85 -4.53 2.07 5.96
N SER A 86 -3.25 1.74 5.77
CA SER A 86 -2.26 1.86 6.84
C SER A 86 -2.05 3.29 7.34
N ARG A 87 -2.58 4.28 6.61
CA ARG A 87 -2.53 5.67 7.07
C ARG A 87 -3.37 5.89 8.31
N THR A 88 -4.28 4.97 8.62
CA THR A 88 -5.06 5.06 9.85
C THR A 88 -4.55 4.04 10.85
N ALA A 89 -4.50 4.44 12.11
CA ALA A 89 -4.05 3.54 13.17
C ALA A 89 -4.96 2.33 13.30
N MET A 90 -6.22 2.49 12.97
CA MET A 90 -7.19 1.40 13.06
C MET A 90 -6.82 0.24 12.14
N VAL A 91 -6.42 0.53 10.92
CA VAL A 91 -5.98 -0.51 10.00
C VAL A 91 -4.54 -0.92 10.32
N GLY A 92 -3.67 0.07 10.44
CA GLY A 92 -2.27 -0.16 10.74
C GLY A 92 -1.54 -0.89 9.62
N CYS A 93 -0.33 -1.33 9.93
CA CYS A 93 0.44 -2.15 9.00
C CYS A 93 -0.06 -3.58 9.04
N ILE A 94 0.08 -4.28 7.93
CA ILE A 94 -0.48 -5.62 7.76
C ILE A 94 0.59 -6.64 8.11
N ALA A 95 0.25 -7.54 9.03
CA ALA A 95 1.19 -8.59 9.44
C ALA A 95 1.31 -9.64 8.34
N ASP A 96 2.50 -10.20 8.22
CA ASP A 96 2.79 -11.23 7.22
C ASP A 96 1.77 -12.35 7.20
N GLU A 97 1.36 -12.78 8.39
CA GLU A 97 0.48 -13.95 8.49
C GLU A 97 -0.88 -13.71 7.88
N PHE A 98 -1.27 -12.45 7.68
CA PHE A 98 -2.54 -12.13 7.05
C PHE A 98 -2.45 -11.93 5.55
N ILE A 99 -1.24 -11.93 5.00
CA ILE A 99 -1.07 -11.73 3.56
C ILE A 99 -1.32 -13.04 2.84
N ILE A 100 -2.26 -13.01 1.89
CA ILE A 100 -2.61 -14.17 1.09
C ILE A 100 -1.61 -14.33 -0.04
N GLY A 101 -1.26 -13.23 -0.70
CA GLY A 101 -0.33 -13.25 -1.80
C GLY A 101 -0.36 -11.94 -2.56
N ARG A 102 0.47 -11.85 -3.58
CA ARG A 102 0.48 -10.67 -4.44
C ARG A 102 -0.27 -10.96 -5.72
N LEU A 103 -0.81 -9.89 -6.30
CA LEU A 103 -1.47 -9.99 -7.58
C LEU A 103 -0.45 -9.90 -8.69
N ILE A 104 -0.53 -10.85 -9.61
CA ILE A 104 0.29 -10.83 -10.80
C ILE A 104 -0.65 -10.65 -11.98
N PHE A 105 -0.51 -9.54 -12.68
CA PHE A 105 -1.34 -9.30 -13.84
C PHE A 105 -0.70 -9.91 -15.05
N ARG A 106 -1.40 -10.90 -15.61
CA ARG A 106 -1.07 -11.41 -16.92
C ARG A 106 -1.77 -10.52 -17.90
N VAL A 107 -1.01 -9.73 -18.60
CA VAL A 107 -1.57 -8.70 -19.44
C VAL A 107 -1.91 -9.21 -20.84
N TRP A 108 -2.32 -10.42 -20.90
CA TRP A 108 -2.67 -11.00 -22.18
C TRP A 108 -4.04 -11.68 -22.07
N PRO A 109 -4.97 -11.42 -22.96
CA PRO A 109 -4.91 -10.34 -23.95
C PRO A 109 -5.09 -9.00 -23.29
N TRP A 110 -4.21 -8.11 -23.63
CA TRP A 110 -4.08 -6.82 -22.99
C TRP A 110 -5.31 -5.94 -23.19
N GLU A 111 -5.83 -5.96 -24.39
CA GLU A 111 -6.97 -5.10 -24.74
C GLU A 111 -8.18 -5.38 -23.86
N LYS A 112 -8.36 -6.62 -23.48
CA LYS A 112 -9.53 -6.99 -22.67
C LYS A 112 -9.36 -6.51 -21.25
N ILE A 113 -8.14 -6.49 -20.78
CA ILE A 113 -7.87 -6.04 -19.41
C ILE A 113 -7.97 -4.53 -19.34
N SER A 114 -7.51 -3.84 -20.34
CA SER A 114 -7.50 -2.38 -20.32
C SER A 114 -8.89 -1.79 -20.29
N ALA A 115 -9.90 -2.55 -20.65
CA ALA A 115 -11.28 -2.08 -20.61
C ALA A 115 -11.79 -1.95 -19.17
N LEU A 116 -11.11 -2.55 -18.24
CA LEU A 116 -11.51 -2.46 -16.85
C LEU A 116 -11.15 -1.11 -16.27
#